data_81a094f6da7a04d09d40c59e7bd579a5
#
_entry.id   81a094f6da7a04d09d40c59e7bd579a5
#
_cell.length_a   1.000
_cell.length_b   1.000
_cell.length_c   1.000
_cell.angle_alpha   90.00
_cell.angle_beta   90.00
_cell.angle_gamma   90.00
#
_symmetry.space_group_name_H-M   'P 1'
#
loop_
_entity.id
_entity.type
_entity.pdbx_description
1 polymer ?
#
loop_
_entity_poly.entity_id
_entity_poly.type
_entity_poly.pdbx_seq_one_letter_code
_entity_poly.pdbx_strand_id
1 'polypeptide(L)'
;SAFVESTLAQSYKKKNDDGTSYGGPAFYMRDALGQRWLGVIFSILIIATYAVGYNMLAAYNLQDTFTAFDFYSKTTAIVIGVILAVLFGVIVIGGAKRLTKVTEVMVPVMGVLYVIVAIIVLILNAKQIPAMFGMIFESAFDFKAIFGGFAGSCIMNGIKRGLYSNEAGMGSAPNAAATADVSHPAKQGLVQMLSVFIDTLLICTATAFMCLSSGVEFNGEMGGASYVQSAMQANLGDFGPIFLSVAMSLFAFTTLIGNYSYCEGCLRFILNREVSKNGLLAFRMIATALVFLGAVASAGTVWNLADMTQGLMVIVNVPVILLLMKPAMACLEDYCRQKKEGKNPEFIATKVGIKEELDFWK
;
A
#
# COMPACT_ATOMS: atom_id res chain seq x y z
N SER A 1 14.32 -2.17 -3.58
CA SER A 1 13.91 -1.43 -2.37
C SER A 1 13.17 -2.33 -1.38
N ALA A 2 12.05 -2.94 -1.73
CA ALA A 2 11.19 -3.71 -0.82
C ALA A 2 11.92 -4.75 0.04
N PHE A 3 12.86 -5.51 -0.54
CA PHE A 3 13.69 -6.43 0.21
C PHE A 3 14.53 -5.72 1.27
N VAL A 4 15.23 -4.63 0.88
CA VAL A 4 16.15 -3.91 1.77
C VAL A 4 15.41 -3.30 2.94
N GLU A 5 14.35 -2.53 2.67
CA GLU A 5 13.58 -1.83 3.72
C GLU A 5 12.90 -2.80 4.70
N SER A 6 12.34 -3.91 4.21
CA SER A 6 11.69 -4.91 5.09
C SER A 6 12.70 -5.73 5.89
N THR A 7 13.86 -6.05 5.31
CA THR A 7 14.97 -6.68 6.04
C THR A 7 15.51 -5.76 7.13
N LEU A 8 15.71 -4.47 6.84
CA LEU A 8 16.14 -3.48 7.83
C LEU A 8 15.11 -3.32 8.95
N ALA A 9 13.83 -3.19 8.60
CA ALA A 9 12.77 -3.06 9.59
C ALA A 9 12.69 -4.27 10.53
N GLN A 10 12.88 -5.47 10.00
CA GLN A 10 12.97 -6.69 10.80
C GLN A 10 14.24 -6.73 11.66
N SER A 11 15.38 -6.28 11.13
CA SER A 11 16.64 -6.28 11.89
C SER A 11 16.59 -5.34 13.10
N TYR A 12 16.00 -4.16 12.93
CA TYR A 12 15.95 -3.11 13.96
C TYR A 12 14.58 -2.99 14.66
N LYS A 13 13.74 -4.04 14.59
CA LYS A 13 12.44 -4.05 15.26
C LYS A 13 12.56 -4.05 16.79
N LYS A 14 11.52 -3.53 17.44
CA LYS A 14 11.40 -3.42 18.88
C LYS A 14 10.41 -4.44 19.42
N LYS A 15 10.56 -4.80 20.69
CA LYS A 15 9.71 -5.72 21.39
C LYS A 15 8.64 -4.97 22.20
N ASN A 16 7.40 -5.41 22.13
CA ASN A 16 6.34 -4.98 23.04
C ASN A 16 6.35 -5.83 24.30
N ASP A 17 5.73 -5.34 25.37
CA ASP A 17 5.59 -6.06 26.64
C ASP A 17 4.84 -7.38 26.51
N ASP A 18 3.94 -7.50 25.52
CA ASP A 18 3.18 -8.72 25.23
C ASP A 18 3.94 -9.73 24.34
N GLY A 19 5.20 -9.47 24.04
CA GLY A 19 6.08 -10.31 23.22
C GLY A 19 5.94 -10.10 21.71
N THR A 20 4.98 -9.31 21.24
CA THR A 20 4.88 -8.92 19.83
C THR A 20 5.99 -7.94 19.44
N SER A 21 6.15 -7.68 18.15
CA SER A 21 7.16 -6.74 17.65
C SER A 21 6.53 -5.60 16.85
N TYR A 22 7.23 -4.47 16.81
CA TYR A 22 6.90 -3.31 16.01
C TYR A 22 8.20 -2.65 15.49
N GLY A 23 8.09 -1.83 14.46
CA GLY A 23 9.28 -1.18 13.88
C GLY A 23 8.90 -0.38 12.65
N GLY A 24 9.85 -0.23 11.75
CA GLY A 24 9.70 0.49 10.50
C GLY A 24 10.86 1.44 10.24
N PRO A 25 10.78 2.28 9.19
CA PRO A 25 11.89 3.13 8.77
C PRO A 25 12.42 4.07 9.85
N ALA A 26 11.53 4.67 10.66
CA ALA A 26 11.95 5.56 11.72
C ALA A 26 12.94 4.91 12.69
N PHE A 27 12.77 3.60 12.95
CA PHE A 27 13.60 2.85 13.88
C PHE A 27 14.99 2.57 13.29
N TYR A 28 15.10 2.11 12.03
CA TYR A 28 16.42 1.93 11.43
C TYR A 28 17.13 3.25 11.09
N MET A 29 16.39 4.35 10.84
CA MET A 29 16.98 5.70 10.73
C MET A 29 17.60 6.15 12.06
N ARG A 30 16.97 5.84 13.18
CA ARG A 30 17.50 6.15 14.51
C ARG A 30 18.66 5.21 14.88
N ASP A 31 18.44 3.90 14.77
CA ASP A 31 19.33 2.90 15.38
C ASP A 31 20.51 2.55 14.47
N ALA A 32 20.34 2.48 13.14
CA ALA A 32 21.40 2.18 12.19
C ALA A 32 22.15 3.42 11.70
N LEU A 33 21.46 4.57 11.49
CA LEU A 33 22.12 5.81 11.06
C LEU A 33 22.43 6.78 12.21
N GLY A 34 21.91 6.54 13.41
CA GLY A 34 22.05 7.48 14.53
C GLY A 34 21.24 8.78 14.37
N GLN A 35 20.31 8.84 13.41
CA GLN A 35 19.60 10.06 13.01
C GLN A 35 18.14 10.05 13.45
N ARG A 36 17.88 10.25 14.76
CA ARG A 36 16.51 10.27 15.29
C ARG A 36 15.63 11.35 14.66
N TRP A 37 16.18 12.53 14.35
CA TRP A 37 15.43 13.64 13.74
C TRP A 37 14.86 13.24 12.39
N LEU A 38 15.62 12.46 11.58
CA LEU A 38 15.17 11.95 10.29
C LEU A 38 14.01 10.97 10.46
N GLY A 39 14.09 10.09 11.47
CA GLY A 39 13.00 9.19 11.84
C GLY A 39 11.73 9.93 12.26
N VAL A 40 11.86 11.08 12.96
CA VAL A 40 10.72 11.93 13.33
C VAL A 40 10.07 12.56 12.11
N ILE A 41 10.87 13.15 11.20
CA ILE A 41 10.36 13.70 9.93
C ILE A 41 9.64 12.60 9.14
N PHE A 42 10.26 11.44 9.00
CA PHE A 42 9.67 10.33 8.27
C PHE A 42 8.36 9.83 8.91
N SER A 43 8.30 9.75 10.23
CA SER A 43 7.06 9.41 10.95
C SER A 43 5.93 10.42 10.73
N ILE A 44 6.24 11.71 10.66
CA ILE A 44 5.27 12.75 10.31
C ILE A 44 4.76 12.56 8.87
N LEU A 45 5.67 12.25 7.94
CA LEU A 45 5.31 11.99 6.55
C LEU A 45 4.42 10.73 6.40
N ILE A 46 4.70 9.64 7.14
CA ILE A 46 3.81 8.47 7.18
C ILE A 46 2.41 8.87 7.65
N ILE A 47 2.30 9.61 8.75
CA ILE A 47 0.98 10.04 9.28
C ILE A 47 0.27 10.91 8.25
N ALA A 48 0.96 11.86 7.62
CA ALA A 48 0.39 12.72 6.58
C ALA A 48 -0.05 11.93 5.34
N THR A 49 0.70 10.90 4.94
CA THR A 49 0.36 10.08 3.78
C THR A 49 -0.76 9.10 4.11
N TYR A 50 -0.64 8.32 5.19
CA TYR A 50 -1.53 7.19 5.45
C TYR A 50 -2.77 7.57 6.25
N ALA A 51 -2.67 8.39 7.30
CA ALA A 51 -3.85 8.82 8.04
C ALA A 51 -4.65 9.89 7.29
N VAL A 52 -4.00 10.70 6.43
CA VAL A 52 -4.67 11.78 5.70
C VAL A 52 -4.82 11.40 4.23
N GLY A 53 -3.76 11.46 3.42
CA GLY A 53 -3.82 11.32 1.96
C GLY A 53 -4.48 10.03 1.50
N TYR A 54 -3.95 8.89 1.91
CA TYR A 54 -4.40 7.57 1.45
C TYR A 54 -5.74 7.14 2.04
N ASN A 55 -6.02 7.50 3.30
CA ASN A 55 -7.34 7.21 3.89
C ASN A 55 -8.43 8.04 3.23
N MET A 56 -8.18 9.32 2.95
CA MET A 56 -9.11 10.14 2.19
C MET A 56 -9.31 9.60 0.77
N LEU A 57 -8.23 9.18 0.11
CA LEU A 57 -8.28 8.62 -1.25
C LEU A 57 -9.03 7.28 -1.29
N ALA A 58 -8.80 6.39 -0.33
CA ALA A 58 -9.52 5.11 -0.24
C ALA A 58 -11.02 5.33 -0.03
N ALA A 59 -11.40 6.27 0.84
CA ALA A 59 -12.80 6.64 1.07
C ALA A 59 -13.44 7.27 -0.17
N TYR A 60 -12.71 8.13 -0.89
CA TYR A 60 -13.15 8.71 -2.16
C TYR A 60 -13.37 7.63 -3.21
N ASN A 61 -12.39 6.77 -3.46
CA ASN A 61 -12.48 5.73 -4.48
C ASN A 61 -13.63 4.75 -4.20
N LEU A 62 -13.89 4.43 -2.93
CA LEU A 62 -15.03 3.61 -2.57
C LEU A 62 -16.35 4.28 -2.94
N GLN A 63 -16.58 5.53 -2.53
CA GLN A 63 -17.84 6.21 -2.85
C GLN A 63 -18.00 6.45 -4.36
N ASP A 64 -16.90 6.67 -5.08
CA ASP A 64 -16.90 6.88 -6.54
C ASP A 64 -17.44 5.66 -7.30
N THR A 65 -17.27 4.44 -6.79
CA THR A 65 -17.85 3.24 -7.41
C THR A 65 -19.38 3.21 -7.39
N PHE A 66 -20.00 4.00 -6.55
CA PHE A 66 -21.48 4.07 -6.51
C PHE A 66 -22.05 5.05 -7.54
N THR A 67 -21.22 5.84 -8.20
CA THR A 67 -21.65 6.77 -9.28
C THR A 67 -22.26 6.05 -10.49
N ALA A 68 -21.95 4.76 -10.68
CA ALA A 68 -22.53 3.93 -11.75
C ALA A 68 -24.01 3.57 -11.53
N PHE A 69 -24.58 3.86 -10.38
CA PHE A 69 -25.96 3.48 -10.05
C PHE A 69 -26.90 4.69 -10.07
N ASP A 70 -28.11 4.52 -10.59
CA ASP A 70 -29.13 5.58 -10.74
C ASP A 70 -29.54 6.26 -9.43
N PHE A 71 -29.39 5.56 -8.30
CA PHE A 71 -29.69 6.13 -6.97
C PHE A 71 -28.62 7.07 -6.44
N TYR A 72 -27.49 7.18 -7.13
CA TYR A 72 -26.37 7.99 -6.65
C TYR A 72 -26.70 9.49 -6.69
N SER A 73 -26.33 10.17 -5.62
CA SER A 73 -26.48 11.62 -5.45
C SER A 73 -25.45 12.14 -4.47
N LYS A 74 -25.33 13.46 -4.32
CA LYS A 74 -24.48 14.06 -3.28
C LYS A 74 -24.84 13.56 -1.86
N THR A 75 -26.11 13.32 -1.60
CA THR A 75 -26.58 12.75 -0.32
C THR A 75 -26.08 11.32 -0.15
N THR A 76 -26.06 10.53 -1.22
CA THR A 76 -25.54 9.15 -1.19
C THR A 76 -24.05 9.13 -0.80
N ALA A 77 -23.24 10.04 -1.37
CA ALA A 77 -21.83 10.17 -1.00
C ALA A 77 -21.62 10.49 0.50
N ILE A 78 -22.46 11.39 1.06
CA ILE A 78 -22.44 11.71 2.49
C ILE A 78 -22.82 10.48 3.33
N VAL A 79 -23.86 9.75 2.95
CA VAL A 79 -24.32 8.55 3.67
C VAL A 79 -23.25 7.46 3.66
N ILE A 80 -22.65 7.20 2.50
CA ILE A 80 -21.54 6.24 2.37
C ILE A 80 -20.36 6.67 3.23
N GLY A 81 -20.00 7.96 3.19
CA GLY A 81 -18.93 8.53 4.01
C GLY A 81 -19.17 8.37 5.52
N VAL A 82 -20.40 8.59 5.98
CA VAL A 82 -20.78 8.38 7.39
C VAL A 82 -20.70 6.91 7.77
N ILE A 83 -21.26 6.02 6.96
CA ILE A 83 -21.21 4.58 7.22
C ILE A 83 -19.75 4.10 7.30
N LEU A 84 -18.93 4.49 6.33
CA LEU A 84 -17.54 4.10 6.29
C LEU A 84 -16.75 4.63 7.50
N ALA A 85 -16.95 5.90 7.86
CA ALA A 85 -16.31 6.52 9.02
C ALA A 85 -16.74 5.85 10.33
N VAL A 86 -18.02 5.53 10.50
CA VAL A 86 -18.51 4.82 11.68
C VAL A 86 -17.92 3.41 11.78
N LEU A 87 -17.93 2.65 10.68
CA LEU A 87 -17.36 1.30 10.65
C LEU A 87 -15.86 1.33 10.96
N PHE A 88 -15.12 2.25 10.34
CA PHE A 88 -13.70 2.45 10.60
C PHE A 88 -13.45 2.84 12.07
N GLY A 89 -14.19 3.83 12.58
CA GLY A 89 -14.05 4.31 13.96
C GLY A 89 -14.31 3.21 15.01
N VAL A 90 -15.37 2.42 14.83
CA VAL A 90 -15.72 1.29 15.73
C VAL A 90 -14.58 0.27 15.77
N ILE A 91 -13.97 -0.02 14.63
CA ILE A 91 -12.88 -1.01 14.57
C ILE A 91 -11.61 -0.45 15.20
N VAL A 92 -11.21 0.77 14.81
CA VAL A 92 -9.98 1.39 15.29
C VAL A 92 -10.03 1.64 16.80
N ILE A 93 -11.19 2.01 17.34
CA ILE A 93 -11.40 2.16 18.80
C ILE A 93 -11.40 0.78 19.49
N GLY A 94 -11.93 -0.26 18.83
CA GLY A 94 -12.02 -1.62 19.38
C GLY A 94 -10.69 -2.39 19.47
N GLY A 95 -9.59 -1.83 18.93
CA GLY A 95 -8.21 -2.35 19.08
C GLY A 95 -7.72 -3.28 17.96
N ALA A 96 -6.39 -3.27 17.79
CA ALA A 96 -5.66 -3.88 16.67
C ALA A 96 -5.86 -5.40 16.49
N LYS A 97 -6.12 -6.16 17.55
CA LYS A 97 -6.25 -7.63 17.47
C LYS A 97 -7.43 -8.13 16.65
N ARG A 98 -8.55 -7.39 16.62
CA ARG A 98 -9.70 -7.72 15.75
C ARG A 98 -9.42 -7.44 14.28
N LEU A 99 -8.64 -6.43 14.05
CA LEU A 99 -8.24 -5.90 12.77
C LEU A 99 -7.49 -6.94 11.94
N THR A 100 -6.37 -7.41 12.48
CA THR A 100 -5.45 -8.34 11.81
C THR A 100 -6.20 -9.62 11.39
N LYS A 101 -7.04 -10.16 12.26
CA LYS A 101 -7.76 -11.41 12.00
C LYS A 101 -8.77 -11.31 10.84
N VAL A 102 -9.38 -10.16 10.66
CA VAL A 102 -10.32 -9.92 9.56
C VAL A 102 -9.57 -9.73 8.24
N THR A 103 -8.50 -8.93 8.25
CA THR A 103 -7.72 -8.64 7.05
C THR A 103 -6.94 -9.84 6.53
N GLU A 104 -6.40 -10.68 7.41
CA GLU A 104 -5.67 -11.91 7.03
C GLU A 104 -6.49 -12.88 6.16
N VAL A 105 -7.79 -12.97 6.39
CA VAL A 105 -8.69 -13.84 5.62
C VAL A 105 -9.29 -13.11 4.43
N MET A 106 -9.72 -11.86 4.61
CA MET A 106 -10.42 -11.11 3.58
C MET A 106 -9.53 -10.78 2.39
N VAL A 107 -8.29 -10.35 2.62
CA VAL A 107 -7.40 -9.88 1.54
C VAL A 107 -7.06 -10.98 0.53
N PRO A 108 -6.62 -12.18 0.92
CA PRO A 108 -6.37 -13.25 -0.04
C PRO A 108 -7.62 -13.69 -0.81
N VAL A 109 -8.77 -13.79 -0.13
CA VAL A 109 -10.02 -14.18 -0.79
C VAL A 109 -10.44 -13.16 -1.85
N MET A 110 -10.38 -11.87 -1.51
CA MET A 110 -10.71 -10.79 -2.46
C MET A 110 -9.75 -10.78 -3.65
N GLY A 111 -8.45 -10.91 -3.40
CA GLY A 111 -7.43 -10.92 -4.44
C GLY A 111 -7.65 -12.09 -5.42
N VAL A 112 -7.92 -13.29 -4.91
CA VAL A 112 -8.20 -14.45 -5.75
C VAL A 112 -9.48 -14.26 -6.55
N LEU A 113 -10.57 -13.80 -5.95
CA LEU A 113 -11.83 -13.54 -6.65
C LEU A 113 -11.65 -12.47 -7.74
N TYR A 114 -10.91 -11.40 -7.46
CA TYR A 114 -10.62 -10.36 -8.44
C TYR A 114 -9.83 -10.88 -9.64
N VAL A 115 -8.80 -11.69 -9.40
CA VAL A 115 -8.02 -12.32 -10.47
C VAL A 115 -8.86 -13.30 -11.29
N ILE A 116 -9.74 -14.09 -10.67
CA ILE A 116 -10.65 -14.98 -11.38
C ILE A 116 -11.56 -14.18 -12.33
N VAL A 117 -12.16 -13.10 -11.86
CA VAL A 117 -13.02 -12.25 -12.70
C VAL A 117 -12.21 -11.61 -13.83
N ALA A 118 -10.98 -11.15 -13.56
CA ALA A 118 -10.09 -10.63 -14.59
C ALA A 118 -9.78 -11.68 -15.68
N ILE A 119 -9.50 -12.92 -15.31
CA ILE A 119 -9.28 -14.01 -16.24
C ILE A 119 -10.54 -14.27 -17.08
N ILE A 120 -11.72 -14.29 -16.48
CA ILE A 120 -12.99 -14.43 -17.20
C ILE A 120 -13.14 -13.34 -18.27
N VAL A 121 -12.92 -12.06 -17.88
CA VAL A 121 -13.00 -10.93 -18.82
C VAL A 121 -12.00 -11.08 -19.97
N LEU A 122 -10.77 -11.51 -19.68
CA LEU A 122 -9.75 -11.75 -20.70
C LEU A 122 -10.14 -12.89 -21.66
N ILE A 123 -10.73 -13.95 -21.15
CA ILE A 123 -11.22 -15.07 -21.99
C ILE A 123 -12.35 -14.59 -22.91
N LEU A 124 -13.29 -13.80 -22.40
CA LEU A 124 -14.38 -13.22 -23.18
C LEU A 124 -13.87 -12.30 -24.30
N ASN A 125 -12.76 -11.60 -24.06
CA ASN A 125 -12.13 -10.67 -24.98
C ASN A 125 -10.87 -11.25 -25.69
N ALA A 126 -10.70 -12.56 -25.72
CA ALA A 126 -9.48 -13.19 -26.25
C ALA A 126 -9.09 -12.73 -27.65
N LYS A 127 -10.08 -12.42 -28.52
CA LYS A 127 -9.84 -11.90 -29.88
C LYS A 127 -9.23 -10.48 -29.90
N GLN A 128 -9.44 -9.69 -28.84
CA GLN A 128 -8.92 -8.31 -28.75
C GLN A 128 -7.52 -8.25 -28.14
N ILE A 129 -7.05 -9.33 -27.50
CA ILE A 129 -5.75 -9.39 -26.83
C ILE A 129 -4.58 -9.02 -27.77
N PRO A 130 -4.48 -9.57 -29.01
CA PRO A 130 -3.39 -9.18 -29.92
C PRO A 130 -3.41 -7.70 -30.29
N ALA A 131 -4.60 -7.12 -30.54
CA ALA A 131 -4.75 -5.71 -30.85
C ALA A 131 -4.39 -4.82 -29.65
N MET A 132 -4.76 -5.22 -28.44
CA MET A 132 -4.41 -4.56 -27.19
C MET A 132 -2.88 -4.52 -27.00
N PHE A 133 -2.17 -5.63 -27.20
CA PHE A 133 -0.71 -5.63 -27.14
C PHE A 133 -0.10 -4.75 -28.22
N GLY A 134 -0.65 -4.79 -29.46
CA GLY A 134 -0.24 -3.89 -30.54
C GLY A 134 -0.33 -2.44 -30.13
N MET A 135 -1.46 -2.02 -29.58
CA MET A 135 -1.70 -0.65 -29.07
C MET A 135 -0.71 -0.26 -27.97
N ILE A 136 -0.45 -1.16 -27.00
CA ILE A 136 0.50 -0.90 -25.90
C ILE A 136 1.91 -0.65 -26.49
N PHE A 137 2.39 -1.52 -27.37
CA PHE A 137 3.73 -1.38 -27.95
C PHE A 137 3.83 -0.17 -28.89
N GLU A 138 2.83 0.06 -29.73
CA GLU A 138 2.78 1.25 -30.61
C GLU A 138 2.85 2.55 -29.79
N SER A 139 2.02 2.65 -28.74
CA SER A 139 2.01 3.82 -27.85
C SER A 139 3.30 3.97 -27.05
N ALA A 140 3.89 2.87 -26.60
CA ALA A 140 5.13 2.89 -25.81
C ALA A 140 6.35 3.33 -26.65
N PHE A 141 6.34 3.08 -27.95
CA PHE A 141 7.43 3.41 -28.87
C PHE A 141 7.08 4.52 -29.87
N ASP A 142 6.01 5.26 -29.64
CA ASP A 142 5.71 6.47 -30.43
C ASP A 142 6.71 7.59 -30.10
N PHE A 143 7.79 7.66 -30.89
CA PHE A 143 8.85 8.63 -30.71
C PHE A 143 8.37 10.09 -30.87
N LYS A 144 7.28 10.36 -31.62
CA LYS A 144 6.73 11.72 -31.74
C LYS A 144 6.08 12.16 -30.43
N ALA A 145 5.35 11.26 -29.77
CA ALA A 145 4.79 11.52 -28.45
C ALA A 145 5.89 11.63 -27.37
N ILE A 146 6.95 10.82 -27.49
CA ILE A 146 8.11 10.83 -26.58
C ILE A 146 8.82 12.21 -26.60
N PHE A 147 9.12 12.74 -27.76
CA PHE A 147 9.79 14.04 -27.89
C PHE A 147 8.84 15.24 -27.72
N GLY A 148 7.52 15.04 -27.79
CA GLY A 148 6.50 16.07 -27.61
C GLY A 148 6.14 16.42 -26.16
N GLY A 149 6.87 15.92 -25.15
CA GLY A 149 6.60 16.16 -23.72
C GLY A 149 5.55 15.22 -23.10
N PHE A 150 4.84 14.42 -23.90
CA PHE A 150 3.82 13.48 -23.43
C PHE A 150 4.46 12.27 -22.71
N ALA A 151 5.62 11.81 -23.17
CA ALA A 151 6.33 10.69 -22.53
C ALA A 151 6.76 10.99 -21.10
N GLY A 152 7.17 12.23 -20.79
CA GLY A 152 7.48 12.64 -19.42
C GLY A 152 6.29 12.48 -18.48
N SER A 153 5.09 12.79 -18.94
CA SER A 153 3.87 12.64 -18.15
C SER A 153 3.47 11.17 -17.97
N CYS A 154 3.63 10.33 -18.99
CA CYS A 154 3.37 8.88 -18.91
C CYS A 154 4.31 8.18 -17.93
N ILE A 155 5.62 8.46 -18.02
CA ILE A 155 6.63 7.91 -17.11
C ILE A 155 6.34 8.36 -15.68
N MET A 156 6.06 9.66 -15.49
CA MET A 156 5.73 10.21 -14.18
C MET A 156 4.48 9.54 -13.57
N ASN A 157 3.41 9.39 -14.35
CA ASN A 157 2.19 8.73 -13.91
C ASN A 157 2.45 7.25 -13.61
N GLY A 158 3.22 6.55 -14.42
CA GLY A 158 3.62 5.16 -14.18
C GLY A 158 4.37 5.00 -12.85
N ILE A 159 5.35 5.88 -12.57
CA ILE A 159 6.08 5.88 -11.30
C ILE A 159 5.14 6.17 -10.12
N LYS A 160 4.30 7.20 -10.20
CA LYS A 160 3.35 7.57 -9.14
C LYS A 160 2.38 6.42 -8.84
N ARG A 161 1.80 5.80 -9.87
CA ARG A 161 0.82 4.71 -9.69
C ARG A 161 1.49 3.43 -9.22
N GLY A 162 2.70 3.13 -9.71
CA GLY A 162 3.48 2.00 -9.21
C GLY A 162 3.82 2.15 -7.72
N LEU A 163 4.34 3.30 -7.31
CA LEU A 163 4.61 3.59 -5.90
C LEU A 163 3.36 3.51 -5.03
N TYR A 164 2.23 4.00 -5.53
CA TYR A 164 0.95 3.93 -4.80
C TYR A 164 0.51 2.48 -4.57
N SER A 165 0.67 1.59 -5.56
CA SER A 165 0.21 0.21 -5.50
C SER A 165 1.11 -0.69 -4.66
N ASN A 166 2.39 -0.78 -4.99
CA ASN A 166 3.31 -1.74 -4.38
C ASN A 166 4.15 -1.20 -3.22
N GLU A 167 4.11 0.11 -2.99
CA GLU A 167 4.75 0.83 -1.89
C GLU A 167 6.29 0.64 -1.80
N ALA A 168 6.91 0.03 -2.80
CA ALA A 168 8.34 -0.32 -2.76
C ALA A 168 9.24 0.91 -2.84
N GLY A 169 9.96 1.22 -1.77
CA GLY A 169 10.80 2.40 -1.63
C GLY A 169 10.12 3.56 -0.89
N MET A 170 8.82 3.46 -0.61
CA MET A 170 8.12 4.45 0.20
C MET A 170 8.42 4.33 1.70
N GLY A 171 8.77 3.14 2.16
CA GLY A 171 9.04 2.91 3.59
C GLY A 171 7.79 2.68 4.45
N SER A 172 6.66 2.38 3.85
CA SER A 172 5.40 2.06 4.55
C SER A 172 5.28 0.59 4.90
N ALA A 173 5.41 -0.29 3.90
CA ALA A 173 5.37 -1.74 4.08
C ALA A 173 6.33 -2.27 5.17
N PRO A 174 7.52 -1.69 5.40
CA PRO A 174 8.39 -2.05 6.51
C PRO A 174 7.75 -1.95 7.90
N ASN A 175 6.75 -1.09 8.12
CA ASN A 175 6.06 -1.02 9.42
C ASN A 175 5.26 -2.31 9.69
N ALA A 176 4.59 -2.85 8.67
CA ALA A 176 3.95 -4.17 8.78
C ALA A 176 4.99 -5.29 8.80
N ALA A 177 6.02 -5.22 7.97
CA ALA A 177 7.08 -6.22 7.93
C ALA A 177 7.75 -6.42 9.30
N ALA A 178 7.92 -5.36 10.10
CA ALA A 178 8.51 -5.42 11.43
C ALA A 178 7.66 -6.22 12.45
N THR A 179 6.36 -6.37 12.21
CA THR A 179 5.48 -7.12 13.13
C THR A 179 5.49 -8.64 12.88
N ALA A 180 6.05 -9.08 11.76
CA ALA A 180 6.07 -10.49 11.42
C ALA A 180 7.02 -11.28 12.33
N ASP A 181 6.55 -12.46 12.76
CA ASP A 181 7.34 -13.42 13.53
C ASP A 181 8.10 -14.32 12.56
N VAL A 182 9.39 -14.08 12.43
CA VAL A 182 10.29 -14.82 11.52
C VAL A 182 11.60 -15.15 12.22
N SER A 183 12.23 -16.24 11.83
CA SER A 183 13.51 -16.68 12.39
C SER A 183 14.71 -15.87 11.87
N HIS A 184 14.56 -15.16 10.74
CA HIS A 184 15.64 -14.39 10.10
C HIS A 184 15.06 -13.19 9.32
N PRO A 185 15.62 -11.96 9.46
CA PRO A 185 15.11 -10.75 8.79
C PRO A 185 14.99 -10.87 7.27
N ALA A 186 15.96 -11.50 6.60
CA ALA A 186 15.94 -11.69 5.14
C ALA A 186 14.72 -12.51 4.66
N LYS A 187 14.16 -13.38 5.51
CA LYS A 187 12.96 -14.15 5.18
C LYS A 187 11.77 -13.23 4.90
N GLN A 188 11.55 -12.24 5.77
CA GLN A 188 10.50 -11.24 5.55
C GLN A 188 10.82 -10.31 4.38
N GLY A 189 12.07 -9.94 4.19
CA GLY A 189 12.49 -9.17 3.01
C GLY A 189 12.16 -9.89 1.68
N LEU A 190 12.40 -11.20 1.60
CA LEU A 190 12.05 -12.01 0.42
C LEU A 190 10.53 -12.12 0.22
N VAL A 191 9.77 -12.29 1.31
CA VAL A 191 8.28 -12.29 1.25
C VAL A 191 7.76 -10.95 0.72
N GLN A 192 8.29 -9.84 1.22
CA GLN A 192 7.88 -8.51 0.76
C GLN A 192 8.26 -8.27 -0.70
N MET A 193 9.42 -8.74 -1.15
CA MET A 193 9.79 -8.66 -2.56
C MET A 193 8.80 -9.45 -3.43
N LEU A 194 8.41 -10.66 -3.01
CA LEU A 194 7.41 -11.45 -3.72
C LEU A 194 6.04 -10.76 -3.79
N SER A 195 5.62 -10.10 -2.69
CA SER A 195 4.35 -9.39 -2.66
C SER A 195 4.29 -8.24 -3.69
N VAL A 196 5.40 -7.52 -3.90
CA VAL A 196 5.53 -6.48 -4.93
C VAL A 196 5.34 -7.07 -6.33
N PHE A 197 5.91 -8.25 -6.62
CA PHE A 197 5.70 -8.92 -7.90
C PHE A 197 4.22 -9.34 -8.09
N ILE A 198 3.60 -9.90 -7.07
CA ILE A 198 2.18 -10.31 -7.12
C ILE A 198 1.29 -9.08 -7.34
N ASP A 199 1.50 -8.01 -6.59
CA ASP A 199 0.72 -6.79 -6.74
C ASP A 199 0.85 -6.20 -8.15
N THR A 200 2.07 -5.96 -8.59
CA THR A 200 2.31 -5.22 -9.83
C THR A 200 2.08 -6.07 -11.08
N LEU A 201 2.63 -7.30 -11.12
CA LEU A 201 2.58 -8.13 -12.31
C LEU A 201 1.28 -8.96 -12.43
N LEU A 202 0.60 -9.22 -11.32
CA LEU A 202 -0.65 -9.97 -11.36
C LEU A 202 -1.87 -9.05 -11.23
N ILE A 203 -2.01 -8.33 -10.12
CA ILE A 203 -3.23 -7.56 -9.82
C ILE A 203 -3.35 -6.32 -10.71
N CYS A 204 -2.30 -5.50 -10.78
CA CYS A 204 -2.33 -4.28 -11.61
C CYS A 204 -2.43 -4.60 -13.10
N THR A 205 -1.70 -5.62 -13.57
CA THR A 205 -1.77 -6.07 -14.97
C THR A 205 -3.15 -6.63 -15.30
N ALA A 206 -3.77 -7.40 -14.40
CA ALA A 206 -5.12 -7.90 -14.57
C ALA A 206 -6.12 -6.75 -14.76
N THR A 207 -6.06 -5.71 -13.92
CA THR A 207 -6.90 -4.52 -14.04
C THR A 207 -6.66 -3.79 -15.37
N ALA A 208 -5.40 -3.56 -15.73
CA ALA A 208 -5.06 -2.90 -16.98
C ALA A 208 -5.61 -3.66 -18.20
N PHE A 209 -5.46 -4.99 -18.21
CA PHE A 209 -5.95 -5.82 -19.31
C PHE A 209 -7.48 -5.85 -19.37
N MET A 210 -8.17 -5.90 -18.24
CA MET A 210 -9.64 -5.77 -18.22
C MET A 210 -10.11 -4.47 -18.87
N CYS A 211 -9.46 -3.36 -18.54
CA CYS A 211 -9.80 -2.06 -19.11
C CYS A 211 -9.48 -1.97 -20.61
N LEU A 212 -8.25 -2.32 -20.99
CA LEU A 212 -7.77 -2.18 -22.38
C LEU A 212 -8.47 -3.13 -23.36
N SER A 213 -8.89 -4.34 -22.90
CA SER A 213 -9.61 -5.29 -23.72
C SER A 213 -11.10 -5.04 -23.83
N SER A 214 -11.66 -4.13 -23.01
CA SER A 214 -13.10 -3.86 -22.98
C SER A 214 -13.62 -3.09 -24.19
N GLY A 215 -12.74 -2.38 -24.90
CA GLY A 215 -13.11 -1.46 -25.98
C GLY A 215 -13.74 -0.15 -25.50
N VAL A 216 -13.80 0.10 -24.20
CA VAL A 216 -14.28 1.37 -23.64
C VAL A 216 -13.19 2.42 -23.76
N GLU A 217 -13.48 3.51 -24.49
CA GLU A 217 -12.57 4.64 -24.63
C GLU A 217 -12.55 5.50 -23.36
N PHE A 218 -11.35 5.89 -22.93
CA PHE A 218 -11.17 6.83 -21.83
C PHE A 218 -11.35 8.26 -22.34
N ASN A 219 -12.38 8.95 -21.87
CA ASN A 219 -12.72 10.31 -22.28
C ASN A 219 -12.04 11.41 -21.46
N GLY A 220 -11.18 11.06 -20.51
CA GLY A 220 -10.46 12.04 -19.65
C GLY A 220 -11.28 12.60 -18.48
N GLU A 221 -12.59 12.39 -18.43
CA GLU A 221 -13.48 12.86 -17.37
C GLU A 221 -13.78 11.79 -16.32
N MET A 222 -13.61 10.52 -16.68
CA MET A 222 -13.85 9.40 -15.81
C MET A 222 -12.78 9.28 -14.72
N GLY A 223 -13.19 9.05 -13.48
CA GLY A 223 -12.29 8.61 -12.41
C GLY A 223 -11.76 7.19 -12.65
N GLY A 224 -10.68 6.82 -11.96
CA GLY A 224 -10.10 5.48 -12.13
C GLY A 224 -11.08 4.34 -11.84
N ALA A 225 -11.83 4.43 -10.75
CA ALA A 225 -12.82 3.44 -10.37
C ALA A 225 -13.99 3.38 -11.36
N SER A 226 -14.50 4.53 -11.79
CA SER A 226 -15.60 4.65 -12.77
C SER A 226 -15.20 4.08 -14.14
N TYR A 227 -13.93 4.25 -14.56
CA TYR A 227 -13.44 3.65 -15.81
C TYR A 227 -13.40 2.13 -15.74
N VAL A 228 -12.87 1.56 -14.64
CA VAL A 228 -12.88 0.11 -14.43
C VAL A 228 -14.30 -0.43 -14.39
N GLN A 229 -15.25 0.28 -13.77
CA GLN A 229 -16.66 -0.11 -13.76
C GLN A 229 -17.27 -0.16 -15.15
N SER A 230 -17.03 0.87 -15.97
CA SER A 230 -17.52 0.92 -17.35
C SER A 230 -16.95 -0.23 -18.19
N ALA A 231 -15.67 -0.55 -18.02
CA ALA A 231 -15.01 -1.68 -18.66
C ALA A 231 -15.63 -3.01 -18.22
N MET A 232 -15.92 -3.17 -16.94
CA MET A 232 -16.56 -4.38 -16.43
C MET A 232 -18.03 -4.50 -16.86
N GLN A 233 -18.76 -3.38 -16.92
CA GLN A 233 -20.13 -3.34 -17.41
C GLN A 233 -20.21 -3.74 -18.89
N ALA A 234 -19.27 -3.26 -19.72
CA ALA A 234 -19.20 -3.63 -21.13
C ALA A 234 -19.00 -5.14 -21.33
N ASN A 235 -18.29 -5.82 -20.42
CA ASN A 235 -17.95 -7.24 -20.53
C ASN A 235 -18.91 -8.18 -19.79
N LEU A 236 -19.45 -7.75 -18.64
CA LEU A 236 -20.21 -8.58 -17.71
C LEU A 236 -21.64 -8.07 -17.47
N GLY A 237 -22.07 -7.03 -18.20
CA GLY A 237 -23.34 -6.37 -18.00
C GLY A 237 -23.47 -5.81 -16.58
N ASP A 238 -24.69 -5.81 -16.03
CA ASP A 238 -24.99 -5.23 -14.71
C ASP A 238 -24.27 -5.91 -13.54
N PHE A 239 -23.75 -7.12 -13.73
CA PHE A 239 -22.94 -7.79 -12.72
C PHE A 239 -21.60 -7.08 -12.49
N GLY A 240 -20.99 -6.49 -13.54
CA GLY A 240 -19.70 -5.82 -13.46
C GLY A 240 -19.64 -4.70 -12.41
N PRO A 241 -20.48 -3.67 -12.49
CA PRO A 241 -20.54 -2.59 -11.50
C PRO A 241 -20.84 -3.09 -10.07
N ILE A 242 -21.73 -4.05 -9.91
CA ILE A 242 -22.05 -4.62 -8.58
C ILE A 242 -20.83 -5.32 -8.00
N PHE A 243 -20.17 -6.18 -8.78
CA PHE A 243 -18.97 -6.88 -8.35
C PHE A 243 -17.86 -5.90 -7.93
N LEU A 244 -17.60 -4.87 -8.76
CA LEU A 244 -16.55 -3.90 -8.46
C LEU A 244 -16.87 -3.09 -7.19
N SER A 245 -18.11 -2.66 -7.00
CA SER A 245 -18.52 -1.92 -5.80
C SER A 245 -18.36 -2.76 -4.52
N VAL A 246 -18.68 -4.04 -4.57
CA VAL A 246 -18.44 -4.98 -3.46
C VAL A 246 -16.94 -5.17 -3.22
N ALA A 247 -16.16 -5.45 -4.28
CA ALA A 247 -14.73 -5.62 -4.18
C ALA A 247 -14.04 -4.36 -3.62
N MET A 248 -14.38 -3.18 -4.14
CA MET A 248 -13.85 -1.90 -3.66
C MET A 248 -14.26 -1.60 -2.22
N SER A 249 -15.46 -2.00 -1.79
CA SER A 249 -15.87 -1.85 -0.39
C SER A 249 -14.96 -2.65 0.55
N LEU A 250 -14.62 -3.86 0.17
CA LEU A 250 -13.73 -4.74 0.93
C LEU A 250 -12.27 -4.22 0.89
N PHE A 251 -11.76 -3.87 -0.31
CA PHE A 251 -10.40 -3.33 -0.47
C PHE A 251 -10.22 -2.01 0.27
N ALA A 252 -11.12 -1.05 0.09
CA ALA A 252 -11.02 0.24 0.76
C ALA A 252 -11.07 0.09 2.28
N PHE A 253 -11.96 -0.75 2.78
CA PHE A 253 -12.09 -0.97 4.21
C PHE A 253 -10.84 -1.60 4.83
N THR A 254 -10.27 -2.62 4.21
CA THR A 254 -9.02 -3.24 4.67
C THR A 254 -7.83 -2.29 4.56
N THR A 255 -7.79 -1.45 3.51
CA THR A 255 -6.77 -0.42 3.31
C THR A 255 -6.81 0.64 4.41
N LEU A 256 -8.00 1.18 4.75
CA LEU A 256 -8.16 2.16 5.83
C LEU A 256 -7.57 1.67 7.15
N ILE A 257 -7.80 0.40 7.43
CA ILE A 257 -7.34 -0.29 8.63
C ILE A 257 -5.82 -0.45 8.62
N GLY A 258 -5.25 -0.97 7.53
CA GLY A 258 -3.81 -1.14 7.36
C GLY A 258 -3.06 0.18 7.48
N ASN A 259 -3.53 1.21 6.80
CA ASN A 259 -2.99 2.56 6.84
C ASN A 259 -2.93 3.12 8.26
N TYR A 260 -4.00 2.94 9.03
CA TYR A 260 -4.03 3.40 10.42
C TYR A 260 -2.97 2.70 11.28
N SER A 261 -2.75 1.41 11.08
CA SER A 261 -1.77 0.64 11.87
C SER A 261 -0.34 1.19 11.75
N TYR A 262 0.06 1.67 10.58
CA TYR A 262 1.37 2.31 10.37
C TYR A 262 1.50 3.62 11.16
N CYS A 263 0.42 4.38 11.25
CA CYS A 263 0.42 5.69 11.90
C CYS A 263 0.57 5.59 13.42
N GLU A 264 0.00 4.57 14.07
CA GLU A 264 0.09 4.41 15.51
C GLU A 264 1.53 4.16 15.98
N GLY A 265 2.28 3.33 15.25
CA GLY A 265 3.71 3.10 15.51
C GLY A 265 4.56 4.38 15.34
N CYS A 266 4.25 5.16 14.31
CA CYS A 266 4.92 6.44 14.06
C CYS A 266 4.62 7.48 15.15
N LEU A 267 3.39 7.53 15.66
CA LEU A 267 3.02 8.43 16.76
C LEU A 267 3.80 8.11 18.05
N ARG A 268 3.96 6.83 18.38
CA ARG A 268 4.80 6.38 19.51
C ARG A 268 6.26 6.79 19.31
N PHE A 269 6.80 6.64 18.10
CA PHE A 269 8.17 7.04 17.79
C PHE A 269 8.40 8.54 17.98
N ILE A 270 7.51 9.40 17.48
CA ILE A 270 7.58 10.86 17.61
C ILE A 270 7.61 11.26 19.08
N LEU A 271 6.65 10.75 19.87
CA LEU A 271 6.50 11.10 21.28
C LEU A 271 7.58 10.50 22.19
N ASN A 272 8.31 9.48 21.70
CA ASN A 272 9.30 8.72 22.47
C ASN A 272 8.76 8.16 23.80
N ARG A 273 7.48 7.86 23.83
CA ARG A 273 6.76 7.28 24.99
C ARG A 273 5.47 6.64 24.53
N GLU A 274 4.90 5.82 25.38
CA GLU A 274 3.54 5.32 25.15
C GLU A 274 2.53 6.47 25.07
N VAL A 275 1.67 6.38 24.08
CA VAL A 275 0.63 7.40 23.85
C VAL A 275 -0.44 7.26 24.92
N SER A 276 -0.80 8.36 25.57
CA SER A 276 -1.88 8.35 26.57
C SER A 276 -3.21 7.89 25.92
N LYS A 277 -4.06 7.24 26.70
CA LYS A 277 -5.38 6.76 26.21
C LYS A 277 -6.19 7.87 25.54
N ASN A 278 -6.20 9.07 26.12
CA ASN A 278 -6.91 10.23 25.57
C ASN A 278 -6.25 10.75 24.28
N GLY A 279 -4.91 10.76 24.22
CA GLY A 279 -4.18 11.15 23.01
C GLY A 279 -4.41 10.18 21.85
N LEU A 280 -4.43 8.89 22.14
CA LEU A 280 -4.73 7.87 21.16
C LEU A 280 -6.19 7.95 20.68
N LEU A 281 -7.14 8.19 21.60
CA LEU A 281 -8.54 8.40 21.23
C LEU A 281 -8.71 9.64 20.34
N ALA A 282 -8.07 10.75 20.68
CA ALA A 282 -8.10 11.97 19.86
C ALA A 282 -7.55 11.70 18.44
N PHE A 283 -6.43 11.01 18.35
CA PHE A 283 -5.86 10.63 17.05
C PHE A 283 -6.82 9.75 16.22
N ARG A 284 -7.47 8.77 16.86
CA ARG A 284 -8.49 7.90 16.24
C ARG A 284 -9.70 8.68 15.72
N MET A 285 -10.17 9.64 16.51
CA MET A 285 -11.29 10.50 16.11
C MET A 285 -10.93 11.40 14.93
N ILE A 286 -9.72 11.97 14.91
CA ILE A 286 -9.22 12.76 13.78
C ILE A 286 -9.12 11.88 12.52
N ALA A 287 -8.53 10.70 12.62
CA ALA A 287 -8.44 9.76 11.48
C ALA A 287 -9.83 9.37 10.96
N THR A 288 -10.79 9.14 11.85
CA THR A 288 -12.19 8.84 11.47
C THR A 288 -12.85 10.01 10.74
N ALA A 289 -12.65 11.25 11.22
CA ALA A 289 -13.16 12.44 10.55
C ALA A 289 -12.54 12.63 9.16
N LEU A 290 -11.25 12.32 8.98
CA LEU A 290 -10.57 12.40 7.69
C LEU A 290 -11.11 11.37 6.69
N VAL A 291 -11.50 10.18 7.12
CA VAL A 291 -12.18 9.19 6.26
C VAL A 291 -13.50 9.75 5.72
N PHE A 292 -14.32 10.37 6.58
CA PHE A 292 -15.54 11.04 6.15
C PHE A 292 -15.25 12.18 5.14
N LEU A 293 -14.30 13.05 5.48
CA LEU A 293 -13.93 14.17 4.60
C LEU A 293 -13.42 13.68 3.24
N GLY A 294 -12.69 12.57 3.21
CA GLY A 294 -12.23 11.93 1.97
C GLY A 294 -13.38 11.49 1.07
N ALA A 295 -14.41 10.87 1.63
CA ALA A 295 -15.57 10.42 0.86
C ALA A 295 -16.36 11.56 0.21
N VAL A 296 -16.31 12.78 0.76
CA VAL A 296 -17.03 13.95 0.21
C VAL A 296 -16.10 14.93 -0.53
N ALA A 297 -14.82 14.67 -0.55
CA ALA A 297 -13.82 15.52 -1.22
C ALA A 297 -13.85 15.36 -2.76
N SER A 298 -13.17 16.26 -3.47
CA SER A 298 -12.99 16.12 -4.92
C SER A 298 -11.84 15.17 -5.27
N ALA A 299 -11.96 14.46 -6.40
CA ALA A 299 -10.92 13.57 -6.94
C ALA A 299 -9.55 14.25 -6.99
N GLY A 300 -9.48 15.45 -7.60
CA GLY A 300 -8.23 16.19 -7.74
C GLY A 300 -7.57 16.49 -6.40
N THR A 301 -8.35 16.83 -5.38
CA THR A 301 -7.81 17.13 -4.04
C THR A 301 -7.17 15.90 -3.42
N VAL A 302 -7.88 14.77 -3.38
CA VAL A 302 -7.38 13.56 -2.71
C VAL A 302 -6.20 12.93 -3.45
N TRP A 303 -6.23 12.91 -4.79
CA TRP A 303 -5.11 12.41 -5.59
C TRP A 303 -3.87 13.27 -5.48
N ASN A 304 -4.00 14.61 -5.58
CA ASN A 304 -2.86 15.52 -5.45
C ASN A 304 -2.23 15.44 -4.04
N LEU A 305 -3.06 15.33 -3.00
CA LEU A 305 -2.57 15.19 -1.63
C LEU A 305 -1.80 13.88 -1.45
N ALA A 306 -2.35 12.77 -1.95
CA ALA A 306 -1.70 11.47 -1.91
C ALA A 306 -0.36 11.47 -2.68
N ASP A 307 -0.35 12.00 -3.91
CA ASP A 307 0.86 12.08 -4.74
C ASP A 307 1.97 12.94 -4.12
N MET A 308 1.59 14.07 -3.52
CA MET A 308 2.54 14.97 -2.85
C MET A 308 3.17 14.28 -1.64
N THR A 309 2.35 13.72 -0.77
CA THR A 309 2.84 13.14 0.48
C THR A 309 3.65 11.87 0.26
N GLN A 310 3.24 10.98 -0.67
CA GLN A 310 4.03 9.80 -1.05
C GLN A 310 5.37 10.19 -1.67
N GLY A 311 5.40 11.22 -2.52
CA GLY A 311 6.65 11.71 -3.12
C GLY A 311 7.65 12.17 -2.07
N LEU A 312 7.21 12.90 -1.05
CA LEU A 312 8.05 13.30 0.08
C LEU A 312 8.60 12.11 0.86
N MET A 313 7.80 11.06 1.07
CA MET A 313 8.26 9.84 1.72
C MET A 313 9.40 9.17 0.93
N VAL A 314 9.24 9.05 -0.40
CA VAL A 314 10.24 8.43 -1.29
C VAL A 314 11.55 9.21 -1.27
N ILE A 315 11.48 10.56 -1.34
CA ILE A 315 12.67 11.43 -1.29
C ILE A 315 13.48 11.22 0.00
N VAL A 316 12.82 10.96 1.12
CA VAL A 316 13.50 10.69 2.39
C VAL A 316 13.98 9.24 2.49
N ASN A 317 13.13 8.26 2.13
CA ASN A 317 13.43 6.85 2.39
C ASN A 317 14.45 6.24 1.41
N VAL A 318 14.38 6.58 0.11
CA VAL A 318 15.27 5.97 -0.90
C VAL A 318 16.75 6.23 -0.59
N PRO A 319 17.20 7.46 -0.29
CA PRO A 319 18.59 7.67 0.13
C PRO A 319 18.99 6.84 1.36
N VAL A 320 18.10 6.72 2.34
CA VAL A 320 18.36 5.96 3.57
C VAL A 320 18.57 4.48 3.28
N ILE A 321 17.69 3.85 2.48
CA ILE A 321 17.85 2.43 2.13
C ILE A 321 19.08 2.16 1.26
N LEU A 322 19.50 3.12 0.44
CA LEU A 322 20.76 3.03 -0.29
C LEU A 322 21.97 3.06 0.65
N LEU A 323 21.97 3.95 1.64
CA LEU A 323 23.05 4.02 2.65
C LEU A 323 23.09 2.74 3.50
N LEU A 324 21.93 2.16 3.83
CA LEU A 324 21.79 0.96 4.65
C LEU A 324 21.72 -0.35 3.84
N MET A 325 22.04 -0.32 2.55
CA MET A 325 21.98 -1.52 1.72
C MET A 325 22.95 -2.63 2.17
N LYS A 326 24.13 -2.26 2.67
CA LYS A 326 25.15 -3.24 3.10
C LYS A 326 24.66 -4.20 4.18
N PRO A 327 24.12 -3.75 5.34
CA PRO A 327 23.61 -4.67 6.37
C PRO A 327 22.44 -5.53 5.87
N ALA A 328 21.57 -5.01 5.02
CA ALA A 328 20.48 -5.80 4.43
C ALA A 328 21.01 -6.92 3.51
N MET A 329 22.02 -6.62 2.69
CA MET A 329 22.65 -7.63 1.83
C MET A 329 23.46 -8.66 2.63
N ALA A 330 24.12 -8.25 3.71
CA ALA A 330 24.78 -9.18 4.62
C ALA A 330 23.79 -10.17 5.26
N CYS A 331 22.60 -9.71 5.62
CA CYS A 331 21.50 -10.59 6.07
C CYS A 331 21.10 -11.60 4.98
N LEU A 332 21.02 -11.18 3.71
CA LEU A 332 20.72 -12.08 2.60
C LEU A 332 21.80 -13.16 2.41
N GLU A 333 23.05 -12.75 2.44
CA GLU A 333 24.20 -13.65 2.30
C GLU A 333 24.21 -14.70 3.42
N ASP A 334 24.01 -14.27 4.67
CA ASP A 334 23.92 -15.17 5.81
C ASP A 334 22.74 -16.16 5.68
N TYR A 335 21.58 -15.66 5.31
CA TYR A 335 20.39 -16.47 5.05
C TYR A 335 20.66 -17.54 3.97
N CYS A 336 21.23 -17.13 2.83
CA CYS A 336 21.53 -18.03 1.72
C CYS A 336 22.60 -19.08 2.10
N ARG A 337 23.63 -18.68 2.88
CA ARG A 337 24.64 -19.59 3.39
C ARG A 337 24.04 -20.69 4.26
N GLN A 338 23.24 -20.30 5.26
CA GLN A 338 22.58 -21.26 6.16
C GLN A 338 21.62 -22.19 5.42
N LYS A 339 20.91 -21.69 4.39
CA LYS A 339 20.05 -22.52 3.52
C LYS A 339 20.85 -23.54 2.71
N LYS A 340 21.99 -23.16 2.14
CA LYS A 340 22.90 -24.09 1.43
C LYS A 340 23.44 -25.19 2.34
N GLU A 341 23.64 -24.89 3.63
CA GLU A 341 24.05 -25.84 4.65
C GLU A 341 22.89 -26.74 5.13
N GLY A 342 21.68 -26.62 4.56
CA GLY A 342 20.50 -27.41 4.96
C GLY A 342 19.88 -27.00 6.27
N LYS A 343 20.26 -25.86 6.86
CA LYS A 343 19.76 -25.33 8.12
C LYS A 343 18.48 -24.52 7.94
N ASN A 344 17.68 -24.41 9.01
CA ASN A 344 16.66 -23.37 9.09
C ASN A 344 17.38 -22.08 9.52
N PRO A 345 17.40 -21.02 8.67
CA PRO A 345 18.18 -19.84 8.98
C PRO A 345 17.72 -19.14 10.27
N GLU A 346 18.68 -18.89 11.16
CA GLU A 346 18.53 -18.13 12.38
C GLU A 346 19.40 -16.88 12.34
N PHE A 347 18.87 -15.77 12.82
CA PHE A 347 19.56 -14.49 12.77
C PHE A 347 20.40 -14.26 14.02
N ILE A 348 21.69 -13.93 13.79
CA ILE A 348 22.63 -13.49 14.82
C ILE A 348 23.25 -12.19 14.33
N ALA A 349 22.94 -11.09 14.99
CA ALA A 349 23.34 -9.73 14.57
C ALA A 349 24.86 -9.57 14.32
N THR A 350 25.68 -10.12 15.21
CA THR A 350 27.14 -10.01 15.10
C THR A 350 27.72 -10.73 13.88
N LYS A 351 27.07 -11.79 13.39
CA LYS A 351 27.50 -12.53 12.20
C LYS A 351 27.26 -11.79 10.90
N VAL A 352 26.30 -10.86 10.88
CA VAL A 352 26.01 -10.00 9.73
C VAL A 352 26.64 -8.62 9.85
N GLY A 353 27.51 -8.41 10.85
CA GLY A 353 28.23 -7.17 11.03
C GLY A 353 27.45 -6.03 11.66
N ILE A 354 26.28 -6.29 12.20
CA ILE A 354 25.51 -5.33 13.00
C ILE A 354 26.13 -5.28 14.40
N LYS A 355 26.62 -4.11 14.78
CA LYS A 355 27.33 -3.89 16.07
C LYS A 355 26.44 -3.27 17.13
N GLU A 356 25.33 -2.70 16.71
CA GLU A 356 24.36 -2.07 17.59
C GLU A 356 23.63 -3.13 18.42
N GLU A 357 23.35 -2.78 19.67
CA GLU A 357 22.51 -3.61 20.53
C GLU A 357 21.07 -3.62 20.02
N LEU A 358 20.60 -4.79 19.63
CA LEU A 358 19.26 -4.98 19.10
C LEU A 358 18.29 -5.36 20.22
N ASP A 359 17.12 -4.75 20.22
CA ASP A 359 16.10 -4.94 21.27
C ASP A 359 15.41 -6.32 21.16
N PHE A 360 15.09 -6.74 19.94
CA PHE A 360 14.36 -8.00 19.69
C PHE A 360 15.27 -9.20 19.49
N TRP A 361 16.37 -9.03 18.79
CA TRP A 361 17.32 -10.10 18.45
C TRP A 361 18.48 -10.10 19.44
N LYS A 362 18.54 -11.14 20.27
CA LYS A 362 19.65 -11.33 21.21
C LYS A 362 20.77 -12.14 20.62
#